data_4e1b8102474823e9cf314380e6b12be6
#
_entry.id   4e1b8102474823e9cf314380e6b12be6
#
_cell.length_a   1.000
_cell.length_b   1.000
_cell.length_c   1.000
_cell.angle_alpha   90.00
_cell.angle_beta   90.00
_cell.angle_gamma   90.00
#
_symmetry.space_group_name_H-M   'P 1'
#
loop_
_entity.id
_entity.type
_entity.pdbx_description
1 polymer ?
#
loop_
_entity_poly.entity_id
_entity_poly.type
_entity_poly.pdbx_seq_one_letter_code
_entity_poly.pdbx_strand_id
1 'polypeptide(L)'
;ANLVHLVRPPWEEDLEAAQIFYPGTPTVERYRAYKLINFRSFEVRVALDHRDGHQGMLVAHGDQGGGYALYVEAGHLFHVHNGYGTMTEVDCGPMADGTSEVVLAVEAAGDLVWNTVVRVDGAAVAETLGLAVLMAMAPFEGIDVGIDRRSPVSWSVYERHGPFPYTGTLHSVTYLPGELAPDAGPLWLDVLRETAVRYE
;
A
#
# COMPACT_ATOMS: atom_id res chain seq x y z
N ALA A 1 29.62 10.34 5.71
CA ALA A 1 28.47 10.42 4.81
C ALA A 1 27.24 10.76 5.64
N ASN A 2 26.49 11.78 5.24
CA ASN A 2 25.37 12.27 6.04
C ASN A 2 24.13 11.43 5.73
N LEU A 3 23.98 10.31 6.43
CA LEU A 3 22.84 9.37 6.28
C LEU A 3 21.47 10.07 6.42
N VAL A 4 21.44 11.21 7.12
CA VAL A 4 20.24 12.03 7.26
C VAL A 4 19.71 12.50 5.89
N HIS A 5 20.57 12.77 4.92
CA HIS A 5 20.16 13.17 3.58
C HIS A 5 19.57 12.02 2.74
N LEU A 6 19.91 10.78 3.06
CA LEU A 6 19.30 9.61 2.43
C LEU A 6 17.91 9.31 3.00
N VAL A 7 17.69 9.67 4.25
CA VAL A 7 16.44 9.39 4.97
C VAL A 7 15.44 10.55 4.87
N ARG A 8 15.93 11.80 4.84
CA ARG A 8 15.09 12.99 4.77
C ARG A 8 15.79 14.11 4.00
N PRO A 9 15.71 14.15 2.67
CA PRO A 9 16.27 15.26 1.91
C PRO A 9 15.67 16.59 2.36
N PRO A 10 16.49 17.65 2.51
CA PRO A 10 16.05 18.95 3.04
C PRO A 10 14.98 19.65 2.18
N TRP A 11 14.84 19.22 0.91
CA TRP A 11 13.90 19.81 -0.06
C TRP A 11 12.58 19.02 -0.16
N GLU A 12 12.36 18.00 0.65
CA GLU A 12 11.10 17.29 0.61
C GLU A 12 10.03 18.01 1.42
N GLU A 13 8.86 18.13 0.78
CA GLU A 13 7.64 18.61 1.37
C GLU A 13 7.21 17.76 2.57
N ASP A 14 6.31 18.31 3.38
CA ASP A 14 5.76 17.68 4.57
C ASP A 14 5.16 16.31 4.24
N LEU A 15 5.85 15.25 4.68
CA LEU A 15 5.45 13.85 4.46
C LEU A 15 4.31 13.40 5.40
N GLU A 16 3.85 14.28 6.27
CA GLU A 16 2.68 14.06 7.11
C GLU A 16 1.39 14.53 6.42
N ALA A 17 1.54 15.29 5.33
CA ALA A 17 0.41 15.72 4.53
C ALA A 17 -0.14 14.60 3.64
N ALA A 18 -1.44 14.66 3.39
CA ALA A 18 -2.09 13.76 2.44
C ALA A 18 -1.46 13.89 1.04
N GLN A 19 -1.20 12.75 0.40
CA GLN A 19 -0.70 12.67 -0.97
C GLN A 19 -1.78 12.11 -1.88
N ILE A 20 -2.10 12.82 -2.96
CA ILE A 20 -3.14 12.43 -3.91
C ILE A 20 -2.48 12.02 -5.24
N PHE A 21 -2.81 10.83 -5.71
CA PHE A 21 -2.37 10.29 -6.99
C PHE A 21 -3.57 10.07 -7.90
N TYR A 22 -3.39 10.33 -9.19
CA TYR A 22 -4.45 10.23 -10.19
C TYR A 22 -4.18 9.09 -11.17
N PRO A 23 -5.22 8.55 -11.82
CA PRO A 23 -5.05 7.61 -12.93
C PRO A 23 -4.12 8.19 -13.99
N GLY A 24 -3.22 7.35 -14.50
CA GLY A 24 -2.19 7.80 -15.44
C GLY A 24 -0.93 8.39 -14.80
N THR A 25 -0.91 8.59 -13.49
CA THR A 25 0.34 8.89 -12.78
C THR A 25 1.35 7.77 -13.08
N PRO A 26 2.59 8.09 -13.49
CA PRO A 26 3.66 7.10 -13.53
C PRO A 26 3.85 6.46 -12.16
N THR A 27 4.39 5.24 -12.12
CA THR A 27 4.72 4.57 -10.85
C THR A 27 5.44 5.56 -9.92
N VAL A 28 4.82 5.85 -8.77
CA VAL A 28 5.44 6.73 -7.75
C VAL A 28 6.69 6.04 -7.25
N GLU A 29 7.80 6.75 -7.27
CA GLU A 29 9.07 6.14 -6.96
C GLU A 29 9.14 5.68 -5.49
N ARG A 30 9.95 4.66 -5.26
CA ARG A 30 10.09 3.93 -4.01
C ARG A 30 10.29 4.82 -2.78
N TYR A 31 11.19 5.80 -2.86
CA TYR A 31 11.54 6.59 -1.67
C TYR A 31 10.41 7.50 -1.20
N ARG A 32 9.62 8.04 -2.13
CA ARG A 32 8.42 8.82 -1.79
C ARG A 32 7.32 7.93 -1.25
N ALA A 33 7.05 6.83 -1.96
CA ALA A 33 6.03 5.87 -1.57
C ALA A 33 6.27 5.29 -0.16
N TYR A 34 7.51 4.88 0.11
CA TYR A 34 7.89 4.28 1.39
C TYR A 34 7.66 5.21 2.59
N LYS A 35 7.90 6.51 2.43
CA LYS A 35 7.70 7.48 3.52
C LYS A 35 6.26 7.59 4.00
N LEU A 36 5.30 7.28 3.12
CA LEU A 36 3.88 7.32 3.45
C LEU A 36 3.45 6.21 4.41
N ILE A 37 4.23 5.13 4.50
CA ILE A 37 3.87 3.91 5.23
C ILE A 37 4.90 3.52 6.32
N ASN A 38 6.10 4.13 6.29
CA ASN A 38 7.23 3.68 7.09
C ASN A 38 7.02 3.87 8.60
N PHE A 39 6.97 2.77 9.35
CA PHE A 39 6.78 2.74 10.81
C PHE A 39 5.59 3.57 11.28
N ARG A 40 4.52 3.61 10.52
CA ARG A 40 3.32 4.38 10.86
C ARG A 40 2.03 3.70 10.43
N SER A 41 0.97 4.10 11.10
CA SER A 41 -0.39 3.87 10.61
C SER A 41 -0.67 4.78 9.42
N PHE A 42 -1.54 4.35 8.51
CA PHE A 42 -1.93 5.14 7.34
C PHE A 42 -3.27 4.67 6.79
N GLU A 43 -3.88 5.50 5.96
CA GLU A 43 -5.04 5.10 5.15
C GLU A 43 -4.72 5.28 3.67
N VAL A 44 -5.25 4.36 2.87
CA VAL A 44 -5.30 4.48 1.40
C VAL A 44 -6.75 4.57 1.00
N ARG A 45 -7.16 5.73 0.50
CA ARG A 45 -8.54 5.99 0.05
C ARG A 45 -8.59 6.02 -1.46
N VAL A 46 -9.43 5.18 -2.02
CA VAL A 46 -9.68 5.09 -3.46
C VAL A 46 -11.04 5.68 -3.75
N ALA A 47 -11.07 6.78 -4.50
CA ALA A 47 -12.32 7.37 -5.01
C ALA A 47 -12.56 6.86 -6.44
N LEU A 48 -13.76 6.29 -6.68
CA LEU A 48 -14.09 5.62 -7.94
C LEU A 48 -15.59 5.69 -8.23
N ASP A 49 -15.95 5.41 -9.49
CA ASP A 49 -17.32 5.07 -9.88
C ASP A 49 -17.34 3.60 -10.28
N HIS A 50 -17.73 2.72 -9.36
CA HIS A 50 -17.88 1.30 -9.66
C HIS A 50 -19.24 0.99 -10.26
N ARG A 51 -19.25 0.09 -11.26
CA ARG A 51 -20.46 -0.50 -11.85
C ARG A 51 -20.28 -2.00 -11.95
N ASP A 52 -21.40 -2.70 -11.96
CA ASP A 52 -21.39 -4.15 -12.18
C ASP A 52 -20.58 -4.53 -13.41
N GLY A 53 -19.71 -5.53 -13.26
CA GLY A 53 -18.80 -6.00 -14.30
C GLY A 53 -17.48 -5.22 -14.41
N HIS A 54 -17.31 -4.10 -13.70
CA HIS A 54 -16.00 -3.46 -13.60
C HIS A 54 -15.05 -4.34 -12.77
N GLN A 55 -13.81 -4.44 -13.20
CA GLN A 55 -12.78 -5.22 -12.52
C GLN A 55 -11.39 -4.64 -12.77
N GLY A 56 -10.42 -5.07 -11.99
CA GLY A 56 -9.02 -4.67 -12.13
C GLY A 56 -8.43 -4.10 -10.86
N MET A 57 -7.16 -3.76 -10.95
CA MET A 57 -6.37 -3.20 -9.87
C MET A 57 -6.81 -1.78 -9.55
N LEU A 58 -7.13 -1.50 -8.30
CA LEU A 58 -7.44 -0.15 -7.81
C LEU A 58 -6.15 0.58 -7.42
N VAL A 59 -5.32 -0.08 -6.63
CA VAL A 59 -4.01 0.42 -6.20
C VAL A 59 -3.09 -0.76 -5.89
N ALA A 60 -1.83 -0.65 -6.26
CA ALA A 60 -0.76 -1.56 -5.86
C ALA A 60 0.40 -0.74 -5.29
N HIS A 61 1.00 -1.20 -4.20
CA HIS A 61 2.18 -0.61 -3.61
C HIS A 61 3.19 -1.70 -3.30
N GLY A 62 4.28 -1.70 -4.02
CA GLY A 62 5.34 -2.69 -3.90
C GLY A 62 5.41 -3.67 -5.05
N ASP A 63 5.93 -4.85 -4.76
CA ASP A 63 6.28 -5.88 -5.74
C ASP A 63 6.29 -7.29 -5.13
N GLN A 64 6.86 -8.26 -5.87
CA GLN A 64 7.01 -9.66 -5.42
C GLN A 64 7.86 -9.80 -4.14
N GLY A 65 8.74 -8.86 -3.84
CA GLY A 65 9.55 -8.86 -2.61
C GLY A 65 8.78 -8.40 -1.38
N GLY A 66 7.66 -7.72 -1.58
CA GLY A 66 6.77 -7.24 -0.53
C GLY A 66 5.92 -6.09 -1.02
N GLY A 67 4.66 -6.07 -0.62
CA GLY A 67 3.71 -5.06 -1.04
C GLY A 67 2.29 -5.36 -0.59
N TYR A 68 1.36 -4.51 -0.99
CA TYR A 68 -0.08 -4.74 -0.84
C TYR A 68 -0.84 -4.16 -2.04
N ALA A 69 -2.02 -4.70 -2.26
CA ALA A 69 -2.88 -4.26 -3.34
C ALA A 69 -4.36 -4.38 -2.98
N LEU A 70 -5.16 -3.52 -3.61
CA LEU A 70 -6.62 -3.63 -3.65
C LEU A 70 -7.04 -3.83 -5.09
N TYR A 71 -7.86 -4.83 -5.37
CA TYR A 71 -8.38 -5.09 -6.71
C TYR A 71 -9.80 -5.65 -6.68
N VAL A 72 -10.48 -5.54 -7.80
CA VAL A 72 -11.82 -6.12 -8.01
C VAL A 72 -11.72 -7.24 -9.05
N GLU A 73 -12.20 -8.42 -8.70
CA GLU A 73 -12.28 -9.60 -9.59
C GLU A 73 -13.63 -10.29 -9.41
N ALA A 74 -14.29 -10.63 -10.51
CA ALA A 74 -15.58 -11.31 -10.50
C ALA A 74 -16.65 -10.66 -9.59
N GLY A 75 -16.65 -9.33 -9.49
CA GLY A 75 -17.59 -8.55 -8.68
C GLY A 75 -17.26 -8.50 -7.19
N HIS A 76 -16.13 -9.04 -6.73
CA HIS A 76 -15.67 -8.98 -5.35
C HIS A 76 -14.45 -8.07 -5.21
N LEU A 77 -14.36 -7.38 -4.09
CA LEU A 77 -13.17 -6.64 -3.67
C LEU A 77 -12.19 -7.60 -2.96
N PHE A 78 -10.93 -7.50 -3.31
CA PHE A 78 -9.85 -8.26 -2.67
C PHE A 78 -8.79 -7.32 -2.11
N HIS A 79 -8.28 -7.70 -0.94
CA HIS A 79 -7.06 -7.14 -0.36
C HIS A 79 -5.97 -8.20 -0.37
N VAL A 80 -4.83 -7.88 -0.95
CA VAL A 80 -3.64 -8.72 -0.94
C VAL A 80 -2.55 -8.04 -0.12
N HIS A 81 -1.90 -8.79 0.75
CA HIS A 81 -0.67 -8.41 1.43
C HIS A 81 0.41 -9.46 1.16
N ASN A 82 1.52 -9.01 0.60
CA ASN A 82 2.72 -9.80 0.40
C ASN A 82 3.75 -9.42 1.47
N GLY A 83 3.81 -10.19 2.54
CA GLY A 83 4.79 -10.03 3.61
C GLY A 83 6.07 -10.80 3.29
N TYR A 84 6.95 -10.25 2.44
CA TYR A 84 8.24 -10.87 2.07
C TYR A 84 8.10 -12.29 1.49
N GLY A 85 7.12 -12.48 0.60
CA GLY A 85 6.81 -13.77 -0.01
C GLY A 85 5.72 -14.58 0.73
N THR A 86 5.32 -14.17 1.92
CA THR A 86 4.15 -14.74 2.62
C THR A 86 2.90 -13.99 2.16
N MET A 87 2.10 -14.66 1.33
CA MET A 87 0.90 -14.07 0.75
C MET A 87 -0.31 -14.23 1.66
N THR A 88 -1.02 -13.13 1.89
CA THR A 88 -2.35 -13.09 2.50
C THR A 88 -3.29 -12.44 1.51
N GLU A 89 -4.28 -13.17 1.01
CA GLU A 89 -5.33 -12.68 0.13
C GLU A 89 -6.67 -12.80 0.81
N VAL A 90 -7.41 -11.71 0.90
CA VAL A 90 -8.69 -11.63 1.61
C VAL A 90 -9.78 -11.21 0.63
N ASP A 91 -10.80 -12.03 0.48
CA ASP A 91 -12.05 -11.65 -0.17
C ASP A 91 -12.84 -10.74 0.79
N CYS A 92 -12.92 -9.47 0.46
CA CYS A 92 -13.62 -8.44 1.25
C CYS A 92 -15.13 -8.41 0.95
N GLY A 93 -15.61 -9.31 0.09
CA GLY A 93 -17.01 -9.40 -0.30
C GLY A 93 -17.35 -8.63 -1.57
N PRO A 94 -18.65 -8.65 -1.93
CA PRO A 94 -19.12 -8.08 -3.19
C PRO A 94 -19.00 -6.55 -3.23
N MET A 95 -18.57 -6.04 -4.38
CA MET A 95 -18.59 -4.62 -4.72
C MET A 95 -19.95 -4.27 -5.35
N ALA A 96 -20.74 -3.45 -4.66
CA ALA A 96 -22.06 -3.04 -5.15
C ALA A 96 -21.96 -2.05 -6.32
N ASP A 97 -22.93 -2.10 -7.22
CA ASP A 97 -23.12 -1.05 -8.23
C ASP A 97 -23.29 0.31 -7.56
N GLY A 98 -22.57 1.30 -8.02
CA GLY A 98 -22.57 2.65 -7.45
C GLY A 98 -21.61 2.88 -6.27
N THR A 99 -20.79 1.88 -5.90
CA THR A 99 -19.71 2.09 -4.91
C THR A 99 -18.81 3.25 -5.34
N SER A 100 -18.56 4.18 -4.42
CA SER A 100 -17.84 5.43 -4.66
C SER A 100 -16.51 5.54 -3.90
N GLU A 101 -16.33 4.77 -2.82
CA GLU A 101 -15.11 4.81 -2.02
C GLU A 101 -14.71 3.42 -1.51
N VAL A 102 -13.42 3.13 -1.61
CA VAL A 102 -12.78 1.99 -0.92
C VAL A 102 -11.65 2.54 -0.07
N VAL A 103 -11.58 2.13 1.20
CA VAL A 103 -10.52 2.53 2.13
C VAL A 103 -9.82 1.30 2.69
N LEU A 104 -8.49 1.29 2.59
CA LEU A 104 -7.63 0.41 3.36
C LEU A 104 -7.05 1.23 4.52
N ALA A 105 -7.49 0.96 5.73
CA ALA A 105 -6.90 1.52 6.94
C ALA A 105 -5.88 0.52 7.51
N VAL A 106 -4.67 1.01 7.78
CA VAL A 106 -3.57 0.22 8.32
C VAL A 106 -3.14 0.82 9.65
N GLU A 107 -3.21 0.02 10.70
CA GLU A 107 -2.68 0.34 12.02
C GLU A 107 -1.31 -0.29 12.18
N ALA A 108 -0.31 0.51 12.54
CA ALA A 108 1.00 0.02 12.98
C ALA A 108 0.93 -0.27 14.48
N ALA A 109 0.69 -1.54 14.83
CA ALA A 109 0.41 -1.96 16.21
C ALA A 109 1.65 -2.06 17.12
N GLY A 110 2.85 -1.90 16.55
CA GLY A 110 4.14 -2.20 17.17
C GLY A 110 4.62 -3.61 16.85
N ASP A 111 5.82 -3.97 17.30
CA ASP A 111 6.43 -5.29 17.06
C ASP A 111 6.48 -5.72 15.57
N LEU A 112 6.61 -4.74 14.67
CA LEU A 112 6.60 -4.94 13.21
C LEU A 112 5.30 -5.59 12.69
N VAL A 113 4.17 -5.27 13.30
CA VAL A 113 2.86 -5.79 12.95
C VAL A 113 1.96 -4.68 12.42
N TRP A 114 1.29 -4.98 11.31
CA TRP A 114 0.15 -4.24 10.81
C TRP A 114 -1.16 -4.99 11.05
N ASN A 115 -2.17 -4.23 11.50
CA ASN A 115 -3.57 -4.65 11.46
C ASN A 115 -4.29 -3.82 10.38
N THR A 116 -5.14 -4.45 9.61
CA THR A 116 -5.81 -3.77 8.49
C THR A 116 -7.32 -3.89 8.58
N VAL A 117 -8.01 -2.83 8.18
CA VAL A 117 -9.46 -2.80 7.98
C VAL A 117 -9.74 -2.27 6.59
N VAL A 118 -10.51 -3.04 5.80
CA VAL A 118 -11.04 -2.57 4.52
C VAL A 118 -12.46 -2.06 4.72
N ARG A 119 -12.76 -0.87 4.17
CA ARG A 119 -14.08 -0.27 4.18
C ARG A 119 -14.56 0.01 2.76
N VAL A 120 -15.84 -0.16 2.54
CA VAL A 120 -16.52 0.20 1.29
C VAL A 120 -17.66 1.15 1.65
N ASP A 121 -17.66 2.34 1.08
CA ASP A 121 -18.61 3.43 1.37
C ASP A 121 -18.83 3.64 2.89
N GLY A 122 -17.74 3.62 3.65
CA GLY A 122 -17.67 3.78 5.09
C GLY A 122 -17.98 2.53 5.93
N ALA A 123 -18.56 1.48 5.36
CA ALA A 123 -18.80 0.21 6.07
C ALA A 123 -17.57 -0.67 6.10
N ALA A 124 -17.16 -1.17 7.28
CA ALA A 124 -16.10 -2.17 7.40
C ALA A 124 -16.57 -3.51 6.81
N VAL A 125 -15.79 -4.03 5.85
CA VAL A 125 -16.12 -5.27 5.12
C VAL A 125 -15.13 -6.41 5.40
N ALA A 126 -13.89 -6.08 5.79
CA ALA A 126 -12.88 -7.06 6.16
C ALA A 126 -11.91 -6.50 7.20
N GLU A 127 -11.39 -7.37 8.03
CA GLU A 127 -10.33 -7.08 9.00
C GLU A 127 -9.27 -8.19 8.94
N THR A 128 -8.00 -7.80 9.00
CA THR A 128 -6.89 -8.76 9.04
C THR A 128 -5.86 -8.30 10.06
N LEU A 129 -5.49 -9.19 10.96
CA LEU A 129 -4.56 -8.91 12.03
C LEU A 129 -3.22 -9.62 11.79
N GLY A 130 -2.15 -9.08 12.33
CA GLY A 130 -0.86 -9.76 12.38
C GLY A 130 -0.09 -9.79 11.06
N LEU A 131 -0.32 -8.84 10.15
CA LEU A 131 0.44 -8.74 8.90
C LEU A 131 1.84 -8.18 9.17
N ALA A 132 2.84 -8.67 8.43
CA ALA A 132 4.19 -8.15 8.55
C ALA A 132 4.29 -6.71 8.05
N VAL A 133 4.93 -5.83 8.81
CA VAL A 133 5.28 -4.47 8.35
C VAL A 133 6.24 -4.56 7.17
N LEU A 134 5.99 -3.76 6.15
CA LEU A 134 6.91 -3.61 5.02
C LEU A 134 7.97 -2.56 5.35
N MET A 135 9.24 -2.96 5.35
CA MET A 135 10.35 -2.10 5.74
C MET A 135 11.66 -2.43 5.01
N ALA A 136 12.59 -1.50 5.01
CA ALA A 136 13.95 -1.63 4.50
C ALA A 136 14.03 -2.02 3.02
N MET A 137 13.96 -3.31 2.72
CA MET A 137 14.15 -3.85 1.37
C MET A 137 12.83 -4.07 0.62
N ALA A 138 11.69 -3.91 1.28
CA ALA A 138 10.37 -3.97 0.66
C ALA A 138 9.51 -2.78 1.13
N PRO A 139 8.65 -2.19 0.28
CA PRO A 139 8.51 -2.51 -1.15
C PRO A 139 9.67 -1.95 -1.99
N PHE A 140 10.10 -2.68 -3.03
CA PHE A 140 11.11 -2.18 -3.99
C PHE A 140 10.51 -1.25 -5.02
N GLU A 141 9.32 -1.57 -5.51
CA GLU A 141 8.55 -0.67 -6.35
C GLU A 141 7.69 0.24 -5.48
N GLY A 142 7.27 1.35 -6.05
CA GLY A 142 6.42 2.31 -5.35
C GLY A 142 4.94 2.05 -5.56
N ILE A 143 4.18 3.13 -5.79
CA ILE A 143 2.72 3.06 -5.91
C ILE A 143 2.31 3.12 -7.38
N ASP A 144 1.46 2.20 -7.77
CA ASP A 144 0.74 2.17 -9.03
C ASP A 144 -0.76 2.40 -8.80
N VAL A 145 -1.37 3.22 -9.64
CA VAL A 145 -2.78 3.61 -9.54
C VAL A 145 -3.56 3.04 -10.73
N GLY A 146 -4.58 2.24 -10.41
CA GLY A 146 -5.49 1.65 -11.41
C GLY A 146 -4.88 0.52 -12.23
N ILE A 147 -3.72 0.02 -11.85
CA ILE A 147 -2.97 -1.02 -12.55
C ILE A 147 -1.83 -1.50 -11.65
N ASP A 148 -1.28 -2.69 -11.87
CA ASP A 148 -0.04 -3.16 -11.23
C ASP A 148 1.02 -3.38 -12.32
N ARG A 149 2.01 -2.48 -12.39
CA ARG A 149 3.02 -2.46 -13.46
C ARG A 149 4.27 -3.22 -13.02
N ARG A 150 5.06 -3.64 -14.00
CA ARG A 150 6.38 -4.24 -13.85
C ARG A 150 6.37 -5.53 -13.02
N SER A 151 6.82 -5.45 -11.76
CA SER A 151 6.87 -6.58 -10.85
C SER A 151 5.61 -6.58 -9.97
N PRO A 152 4.67 -7.51 -10.18
CA PRO A 152 3.38 -7.44 -9.48
C PRO A 152 3.51 -7.77 -8.00
N VAL A 153 2.63 -7.19 -7.18
CA VAL A 153 2.51 -7.54 -5.75
C VAL A 153 2.11 -9.02 -5.59
N SER A 154 1.19 -9.49 -6.43
CA SER A 154 0.73 -10.88 -6.44
C SER A 154 0.98 -11.53 -7.79
N TRP A 155 1.88 -12.52 -7.81
CA TRP A 155 2.17 -13.27 -9.03
C TRP A 155 0.95 -14.06 -9.52
N SER A 156 0.15 -14.62 -8.62
CA SER A 156 -1.05 -15.37 -8.98
C SER A 156 -2.12 -14.51 -9.67
N VAL A 157 -2.29 -13.26 -9.23
CA VAL A 157 -3.18 -12.29 -9.91
C VAL A 157 -2.63 -11.96 -11.30
N TYR A 158 -1.32 -11.72 -11.38
CA TYR A 158 -0.66 -11.43 -12.65
C TYR A 158 -0.76 -12.58 -13.65
N GLU A 159 -0.61 -13.83 -13.23
CA GLU A 159 -0.77 -14.99 -14.11
C GLU A 159 -2.18 -15.12 -14.69
N ARG A 160 -3.20 -14.68 -13.92
CA ARG A 160 -4.59 -14.70 -14.41
C ARG A 160 -4.92 -13.54 -15.35
N HIS A 161 -4.36 -12.34 -15.09
CA HIS A 161 -4.87 -11.10 -15.68
C HIS A 161 -3.79 -10.19 -16.30
N GLY A 162 -2.49 -10.49 -16.13
CA GLY A 162 -1.43 -9.55 -16.44
C GLY A 162 -1.43 -8.34 -15.50
N PRO A 163 -1.12 -7.13 -15.98
CA PRO A 163 -1.11 -5.91 -15.17
C PRO A 163 -2.48 -5.51 -14.60
N PHE A 164 -3.53 -6.09 -15.07
CA PHE A 164 -4.92 -6.00 -14.61
C PHE A 164 -5.44 -4.57 -14.42
N PRO A 165 -5.46 -3.73 -15.47
CA PRO A 165 -5.94 -2.37 -15.36
C PRO A 165 -7.43 -2.34 -14.97
N TYR A 166 -7.79 -1.40 -14.07
CA TYR A 166 -9.19 -1.22 -13.68
C TYR A 166 -10.04 -0.72 -14.86
N THR A 167 -11.15 -1.39 -15.10
CA THR A 167 -12.02 -1.14 -16.26
C THR A 167 -13.10 -0.08 -16.00
N GLY A 168 -13.30 0.33 -14.74
CA GLY A 168 -14.22 1.39 -14.35
C GLY A 168 -13.55 2.76 -14.31
N THR A 169 -14.24 3.74 -13.71
CA THR A 169 -13.68 5.08 -13.50
C THR A 169 -13.04 5.14 -12.12
N LEU A 170 -11.75 5.41 -12.09
CA LEU A 170 -10.99 5.70 -10.88
C LEU A 170 -10.69 7.20 -10.87
N HIS A 171 -11.05 7.91 -9.81
CA HIS A 171 -10.85 9.35 -9.70
C HIS A 171 -9.51 9.70 -9.09
N SER A 172 -9.20 9.08 -7.95
CA SER A 172 -7.94 9.32 -7.24
C SER A 172 -7.65 8.20 -6.24
N VAL A 173 -6.37 8.11 -5.85
CA VAL A 173 -5.92 7.36 -4.68
C VAL A 173 -5.22 8.33 -3.75
N THR A 174 -5.72 8.43 -2.51
CA THR A 174 -5.18 9.34 -1.49
C THR A 174 -4.52 8.53 -0.39
N TYR A 175 -3.26 8.80 -0.14
CA TYR A 175 -2.53 8.30 1.03
C TYR A 175 -2.60 9.33 2.16
N LEU A 176 -3.04 8.89 3.32
CA LEU A 176 -3.14 9.68 4.55
C LEU A 176 -2.19 9.09 5.59
N PRO A 177 -0.97 9.61 5.71
CA PRO A 177 -0.05 9.19 6.77
C PRO A 177 -0.63 9.49 8.14
N GLY A 178 -0.59 8.51 9.02
CA GLY A 178 -1.10 8.61 10.39
C GLY A 178 0.01 8.65 11.43
N GLU A 179 -0.31 8.27 12.66
CA GLU A 179 0.61 8.26 13.78
C GLU A 179 1.72 7.21 13.59
N LEU A 180 2.88 7.48 14.16
CA LEU A 180 3.98 6.53 14.19
C LEU A 180 3.62 5.31 15.06
N ALA A 181 4.19 4.17 14.72
CA ALA A 181 4.10 2.97 15.55
C ALA A 181 4.61 3.26 16.97
N PRO A 182 4.06 2.61 18.02
CA PRO A 182 4.45 2.86 19.41
C PRO A 182 5.95 2.67 19.68
N ASP A 183 6.60 1.81 18.91
CA ASP A 183 8.00 1.43 18.98
C ASP A 183 8.87 1.98 17.83
N ALA A 184 8.36 2.90 17.03
CA ALA A 184 9.05 3.44 15.87
C ALA A 184 10.44 4.04 16.19
N GLY A 185 10.59 4.69 17.35
CA GLY A 185 11.87 5.28 17.76
C GLY A 185 12.99 4.26 17.96
N PRO A 186 12.82 3.19 18.75
CA PRO A 186 13.78 2.09 18.86
C PRO A 186 14.08 1.41 17.53
N LEU A 187 13.06 1.10 16.73
CA LEU A 187 13.22 0.45 15.42
C LEU A 187 14.09 1.27 14.47
N TRP A 188 13.90 2.58 14.42
CA TRP A 188 14.76 3.47 13.63
C TRP A 188 16.22 3.41 14.05
N LEU A 189 16.49 3.40 15.36
CA LEU A 189 17.85 3.29 15.88
C LEU A 189 18.49 1.97 15.51
N ASP A 190 17.75 0.87 15.55
CA ASP A 190 18.25 -0.46 15.22
C ASP A 190 18.53 -0.57 13.71
N VAL A 191 17.67 -0.07 12.85
CA VAL A 191 17.92 0.01 11.39
C VAL A 191 19.17 0.83 11.09
N LEU A 192 19.35 1.97 11.77
CA LEU A 192 20.54 2.81 11.61
C LEU A 192 21.82 2.10 12.09
N ARG A 193 21.77 1.38 13.22
CA ARG A 193 22.90 0.60 13.73
C ARG A 193 23.29 -0.53 12.79
N GLU A 194 22.31 -1.31 12.33
CA GLU A 194 22.57 -2.40 11.37
C GLU A 194 23.16 -1.87 10.06
N THR A 195 22.66 -0.73 9.58
CA THR A 195 23.21 -0.09 8.37
C THR A 195 24.63 0.38 8.60
N ALA A 196 24.93 1.00 9.73
CA ALA A 196 26.30 1.45 10.07
C ALA A 196 27.29 0.28 10.12
N VAL A 197 26.92 -0.83 10.76
CA VAL A 197 27.78 -2.03 10.89
C VAL A 197 28.06 -2.70 9.53
N ARG A 198 27.15 -2.60 8.55
CA ARG A 198 27.34 -3.20 7.22
C ARG A 198 28.26 -2.40 6.30
N TYR A 199 28.47 -1.13 6.60
CA TYR A 199 29.25 -0.20 5.75
C TYR A 199 30.54 0.30 6.40
N GLU A 200 30.93 -0.23 7.58
CA GLU A 200 32.28 -0.14 8.14
C GLU A 200 33.14 -1.34 7.73
#